data_4c86524e1960e286e258589e17724bdb
#
_entry.id   4c86524e1960e286e258589e17724bdb
#
_cell.length_a   1.000
_cell.length_b   1.000
_cell.length_c   1.000
_cell.angle_alpha   90.00
_cell.angle_beta   90.00
_cell.angle_gamma   90.00
#
_symmetry.space_group_name_H-M   'P 1'
#
loop_
_entity.id
_entity.type
_entity.pdbx_description
1 polymer ?
#
loop_
_entity_poly.entity_id
_entity_poly.type
_entity_poly.pdbx_seq_one_letter_code
_entity_poly.pdbx_strand_id
1 'polypeptide(L)'
;MKTFGRILAVLILFAAGGFVFYLGWIQFRIAPDSCGVLVSKTSGIQEKPVEPGNFAWRWEPVLPTNAELRIFSLSPYAVSKNVCGQLPSASFYSLQLKNTPDFSYSFDFDIVLRYTPEGIVSSVKKYNAKTQKELEEKLDKIASDFAFIAAQAVISGAQTDSDFSTLSARVMDFGSILADSASSNEIEILDFKLKSVSLPDMKLYAFAKKAFADYSSQVNQALAAQAAKDAAEIANDNRNIQRLEKMGELLKKYPELVEIIKTGTSLETLQSLQALQ
;
A
#
# COMPACT_ATOMS: atom_id res chain seq x y z
N MET A 1 -34.81 72.87 -5.81
CA MET A 1 -33.64 72.25 -5.13
C MET A 1 -34.00 71.01 -4.34
N LYS A 2 -35.14 70.92 -3.62
CA LYS A 2 -35.48 69.68 -2.84
C LYS A 2 -35.71 68.39 -3.69
N THR A 3 -36.29 68.53 -4.89
CA THR A 3 -36.54 67.40 -5.82
C THR A 3 -35.26 66.91 -6.44
N PHE A 4 -34.31 67.73 -6.81
CA PHE A 4 -33.02 67.38 -7.35
C PHE A 4 -32.20 66.60 -6.31
N GLY A 5 -32.18 67.06 -5.04
CA GLY A 5 -31.47 66.27 -3.96
C GLY A 5 -32.06 64.87 -3.71
N ARG A 6 -33.42 64.74 -3.85
CA ARG A 6 -34.05 63.40 -3.73
C ARG A 6 -33.66 62.44 -4.88
N ILE A 7 -33.64 62.94 -6.11
CA ILE A 7 -33.25 62.19 -7.28
C ILE A 7 -31.78 61.75 -7.15
N LEU A 8 -30.91 62.67 -6.75
CA LEU A 8 -29.48 62.32 -6.52
C LEU A 8 -29.29 61.29 -5.41
N ALA A 9 -30.03 61.39 -4.30
CA ALA A 9 -29.97 60.44 -3.22
C ALA A 9 -30.43 59.04 -3.67
N VAL A 10 -31.49 58.94 -4.47
CA VAL A 10 -31.97 57.69 -5.05
C VAL A 10 -30.91 57.08 -6.00
N LEU A 11 -30.28 57.90 -6.83
CA LEU A 11 -29.25 57.48 -7.76
C LEU A 11 -28.01 56.93 -7.03
N ILE A 12 -27.58 57.59 -5.96
CA ILE A 12 -26.49 57.12 -5.08
C ILE A 12 -26.84 55.78 -4.43
N LEU A 13 -28.09 55.62 -3.98
CA LEU A 13 -28.56 54.40 -3.36
C LEU A 13 -28.57 53.22 -4.36
N PHE A 14 -29.02 53.44 -5.60
CA PHE A 14 -28.95 52.47 -6.67
C PHE A 14 -27.50 52.13 -7.07
N ALA A 15 -26.63 53.13 -7.14
CA ALA A 15 -25.20 52.91 -7.42
C ALA A 15 -24.52 52.10 -6.32
N ALA A 16 -24.83 52.42 -5.04
CA ALA A 16 -24.31 51.64 -3.90
C ALA A 16 -24.85 50.21 -3.90
N GLY A 17 -26.15 50.00 -4.17
CA GLY A 17 -26.75 48.68 -4.31
C GLY A 17 -26.13 47.85 -5.46
N GLY A 18 -25.95 48.48 -6.62
CA GLY A 18 -25.28 47.87 -7.77
C GLY A 18 -23.83 47.49 -7.48
N PHE A 19 -23.12 48.35 -6.75
CA PHE A 19 -21.74 48.07 -6.33
C PHE A 19 -21.65 46.88 -5.36
N VAL A 20 -22.53 46.81 -4.36
CA VAL A 20 -22.63 45.67 -3.43
C VAL A 20 -22.98 44.41 -4.20
N PHE A 21 -23.93 44.49 -5.13
CA PHE A 21 -24.26 43.32 -5.99
C PHE A 21 -23.09 42.87 -6.81
N TYR A 22 -22.35 43.77 -7.44
CA TYR A 22 -21.14 43.43 -8.23
C TYR A 22 -20.05 42.79 -7.39
N LEU A 23 -19.81 43.29 -6.16
CA LEU A 23 -18.81 42.69 -5.27
C LEU A 23 -19.17 41.27 -4.85
N GLY A 24 -20.46 40.99 -4.61
CA GLY A 24 -20.94 39.67 -4.23
C GLY A 24 -21.07 38.66 -5.39
N TRP A 25 -21.01 39.15 -6.63
CA TRP A 25 -21.17 38.31 -7.82
C TRP A 25 -19.85 37.64 -8.22
N ILE A 26 -19.58 36.48 -7.61
CA ILE A 26 -18.27 35.82 -7.66
C ILE A 26 -18.02 35.00 -8.93
N GLN A 27 -19.07 34.41 -9.54
CA GLN A 27 -18.92 33.60 -10.76
C GLN A 27 -18.33 34.36 -11.94
N PHE A 28 -18.57 35.68 -12.02
CA PHE A 28 -18.07 36.57 -13.06
C PHE A 28 -16.53 36.58 -13.15
N ARG A 29 -15.85 36.17 -12.08
CA ARG A 29 -14.37 36.13 -11.99
C ARG A 29 -13.78 34.82 -12.44
N ILE A 30 -14.60 33.81 -12.80
CA ILE A 30 -14.16 32.47 -13.09
C ILE A 30 -14.19 32.24 -14.61
N ALA A 31 -13.06 31.88 -15.16
CA ALA A 31 -12.93 31.56 -16.58
C ALA A 31 -13.60 30.21 -16.91
N PRO A 32 -14.01 29.98 -18.17
CA PRO A 32 -14.36 28.66 -18.66
C PRO A 32 -13.24 27.65 -18.31
N ASP A 33 -13.59 26.39 -18.05
CA ASP A 33 -12.66 25.32 -17.66
C ASP A 33 -11.90 25.57 -16.33
N SER A 34 -12.45 26.41 -15.48
CA SER A 34 -11.93 26.68 -14.14
C SER A 34 -13.02 26.54 -13.08
N CYS A 35 -12.61 26.24 -11.87
CA CYS A 35 -13.47 26.14 -10.71
C CYS A 35 -12.97 27.07 -9.61
N GLY A 36 -13.89 27.76 -8.95
CA GLY A 36 -13.59 28.65 -7.82
C GLY A 36 -13.94 28.01 -6.49
N VAL A 37 -13.05 28.11 -5.51
CA VAL A 37 -13.31 27.76 -4.12
C VAL A 37 -13.26 29.01 -3.28
N LEU A 38 -14.38 29.36 -2.66
CA LEU A 38 -14.45 30.50 -1.77
C LEU A 38 -13.99 30.12 -0.37
N VAL A 39 -12.96 30.79 0.09
CA VAL A 39 -12.41 30.65 1.45
C VAL A 39 -12.70 31.92 2.22
N SER A 40 -13.49 31.82 3.27
CA SER A 40 -13.87 32.94 4.11
C SER A 40 -13.36 32.80 5.54
N LYS A 41 -12.97 33.91 6.15
CA LYS A 41 -12.57 33.94 7.56
C LYS A 41 -13.74 33.69 8.51
N THR A 42 -14.95 34.03 8.08
CA THR A 42 -16.16 33.89 8.88
C THR A 42 -16.89 32.56 8.66
N SER A 43 -16.96 32.11 7.41
CA SER A 43 -17.71 30.90 7.03
C SER A 43 -16.82 29.68 6.71
N GLY A 44 -15.48 29.84 6.76
CA GLY A 44 -14.56 28.79 6.37
C GLY A 44 -14.54 28.54 4.86
N ILE A 45 -14.21 27.29 4.47
CA ILE A 45 -14.18 26.87 3.08
C ILE A 45 -15.59 26.45 2.67
N GLN A 46 -16.10 27.04 1.59
CA GLN A 46 -17.42 26.71 1.06
C GLN A 46 -17.44 25.28 0.50
N GLU A 47 -18.56 24.58 0.72
CA GLU A 47 -18.70 23.17 0.26
C GLU A 47 -19.00 23.05 -1.22
N LYS A 48 -19.71 24.02 -1.76
CA LYS A 48 -20.08 24.01 -3.17
C LYS A 48 -19.07 24.80 -3.98
N PRO A 49 -18.53 24.18 -5.04
CA PRO A 49 -17.66 24.87 -5.97
C PRO A 49 -18.40 26.00 -6.67
N VAL A 50 -17.70 27.03 -7.05
CA VAL A 50 -18.24 28.09 -7.90
C VAL A 50 -17.81 27.79 -9.33
N GLU A 51 -18.79 27.51 -10.19
CA GLU A 51 -18.60 27.15 -11.58
C GLU A 51 -18.95 28.29 -12.52
N PRO A 52 -18.32 28.42 -13.69
CA PRO A 52 -18.74 29.37 -14.68
C PRO A 52 -20.16 29.06 -15.18
N GLY A 53 -20.95 30.06 -15.41
CA GLY A 53 -22.34 29.92 -15.91
C GLY A 53 -23.41 29.75 -14.82
N ASN A 54 -23.07 29.28 -13.64
CA ASN A 54 -24.01 29.16 -12.52
C ASN A 54 -24.02 30.41 -11.68
N PHE A 55 -25.18 31.10 -11.57
CA PHE A 55 -25.28 32.31 -10.78
C PHE A 55 -24.91 32.05 -9.31
N ALA A 56 -23.85 32.70 -8.85
CA ALA A 56 -23.39 32.61 -7.48
C ALA A 56 -23.15 34.01 -6.91
N TRP A 57 -24.06 34.44 -6.05
CA TRP A 57 -23.91 35.65 -5.27
C TRP A 57 -23.68 35.31 -3.81
N ARG A 58 -22.64 35.93 -3.22
CA ARG A 58 -22.23 35.70 -1.83
C ARG A 58 -21.95 37.04 -1.16
N TRP A 59 -22.27 37.12 0.13
CA TRP A 59 -22.06 38.33 0.92
C TRP A 59 -20.64 38.46 1.47
N GLU A 60 -19.94 37.32 1.64
CA GLU A 60 -18.61 37.29 2.24
C GLU A 60 -17.55 38.14 1.51
N PRO A 61 -17.54 38.24 0.18
CA PRO A 61 -16.63 39.11 -0.57
C PRO A 61 -16.98 40.61 -0.46
N VAL A 62 -18.17 40.96 0.01
CA VAL A 62 -18.56 42.34 0.22
C VAL A 62 -17.78 42.94 1.40
N LEU A 63 -17.43 42.13 2.37
CA LEU A 63 -16.58 42.55 3.49
C LEU A 63 -15.11 42.53 3.07
N PRO A 64 -14.39 43.67 3.16
CA PRO A 64 -12.99 43.74 2.80
C PRO A 64 -12.15 42.70 3.56
N THR A 65 -11.26 42.02 2.85
CA THR A 65 -10.33 41.02 3.41
C THR A 65 -10.95 39.78 4.10
N ASN A 66 -12.28 39.61 4.03
CA ASN A 66 -12.98 38.51 4.68
C ASN A 66 -12.95 37.23 3.85
N ALA A 67 -12.97 37.36 2.52
CA ALA A 67 -13.02 36.17 1.63
C ALA A 67 -11.97 36.26 0.53
N GLU A 68 -11.43 35.08 0.19
CA GLU A 68 -10.50 34.84 -0.90
C GLU A 68 -11.13 33.83 -1.86
N LEU A 69 -11.25 34.18 -3.13
CA LEU A 69 -11.68 33.28 -4.17
C LEU A 69 -10.41 32.64 -4.78
N ARG A 70 -10.19 31.36 -4.52
CA ARG A 70 -9.12 30.58 -5.13
C ARG A 70 -9.63 29.93 -6.39
N ILE A 71 -8.99 30.24 -7.52
CA ILE A 71 -9.40 29.75 -8.84
C ILE A 71 -8.41 28.66 -9.26
N PHE A 72 -8.95 27.50 -9.65
CA PHE A 72 -8.18 26.35 -10.10
C PHE A 72 -8.64 25.95 -11.51
N SER A 73 -7.70 25.50 -12.33
CA SER A 73 -8.01 24.96 -13.66
C SER A 73 -8.51 23.52 -13.54
N LEU A 74 -9.54 23.19 -14.33
CA LEU A 74 -10.05 21.84 -14.55
C LEU A 74 -9.40 21.16 -15.75
N SER A 75 -8.28 21.70 -16.27
CA SER A 75 -7.57 21.11 -17.39
C SER A 75 -7.05 19.70 -17.05
N PRO A 76 -7.04 18.79 -18.06
CA PRO A 76 -6.47 17.47 -17.89
C PRO A 76 -4.99 17.54 -17.52
N TYR A 77 -4.59 16.74 -16.53
CA TYR A 77 -3.21 16.53 -16.14
C TYR A 77 -2.70 15.21 -16.71
N ALA A 78 -1.75 15.30 -17.64
CA ALA A 78 -1.15 14.14 -18.29
C ALA A 78 0.24 13.86 -17.72
N VAL A 79 0.49 12.62 -17.33
CA VAL A 79 1.76 12.18 -16.75
C VAL A 79 2.08 10.74 -17.16
N SER A 80 3.36 10.45 -17.38
CA SER A 80 3.85 9.08 -17.55
C SER A 80 4.49 8.60 -16.26
N LYS A 81 4.13 7.38 -15.81
CA LYS A 81 4.64 6.74 -14.61
C LYS A 81 5.28 5.41 -14.94
N ASN A 82 6.49 5.21 -14.45
CA ASN A 82 7.18 3.93 -14.49
C ASN A 82 7.07 3.23 -13.13
N VAL A 83 6.64 1.98 -13.15
CA VAL A 83 6.59 1.10 -11.97
C VAL A 83 7.48 -0.09 -12.25
N CYS A 84 8.59 -0.19 -11.52
CA CYS A 84 9.52 -1.29 -11.64
C CYS A 84 9.80 -1.93 -10.29
N GLY A 85 10.13 -3.22 -10.30
CA GLY A 85 10.42 -3.96 -9.09
C GLY A 85 10.77 -5.41 -9.37
N GLN A 86 10.84 -6.21 -8.32
CA GLN A 86 11.01 -7.65 -8.41
C GLN A 86 9.81 -8.37 -7.79
N LEU A 87 9.51 -9.55 -8.30
CA LEU A 87 8.47 -10.40 -7.70
C LEU A 87 8.85 -10.79 -6.26
N PRO A 88 7.86 -11.03 -5.37
CA PRO A 88 8.12 -11.34 -3.97
C PRO A 88 9.08 -12.51 -3.79
N SER A 89 10.11 -12.34 -2.97
CA SER A 89 11.15 -13.35 -2.70
C SER A 89 11.91 -13.84 -3.95
N ALA A 90 11.91 -13.09 -5.04
CA ALA A 90 12.56 -13.46 -6.30
C ALA A 90 14.03 -13.84 -6.11
N SER A 91 14.77 -13.07 -5.31
CA SER A 91 16.19 -13.35 -5.02
C SER A 91 16.43 -14.69 -4.33
N PHE A 92 15.52 -15.15 -3.45
CA PHE A 92 15.62 -16.46 -2.81
C PHE A 92 15.30 -17.59 -3.79
N TYR A 93 14.30 -17.40 -4.65
CA TYR A 93 13.91 -18.44 -5.61
C TYR A 93 14.91 -18.58 -6.75
N SER A 94 15.51 -17.48 -7.21
CA SER A 94 16.52 -17.50 -8.27
C SER A 94 17.78 -18.25 -7.87
N LEU A 95 18.19 -18.20 -6.59
CA LEU A 95 19.37 -18.92 -6.08
C LEU A 95 19.26 -20.46 -6.17
N GLN A 96 18.04 -20.99 -6.24
CA GLN A 96 17.80 -22.42 -6.39
C GLN A 96 17.94 -22.92 -7.85
N LEU A 97 18.02 -22.01 -8.80
CA LEU A 97 18.12 -22.31 -10.21
C LEU A 97 19.53 -22.04 -10.73
N LYS A 98 20.08 -22.95 -11.56
CA LYS A 98 21.46 -22.87 -12.06
C LYS A 98 21.82 -21.57 -12.78
N ASN A 99 20.84 -20.89 -13.42
CA ASN A 99 21.05 -19.70 -14.23
C ASN A 99 20.61 -18.41 -13.55
N THR A 100 20.26 -18.42 -12.25
CA THR A 100 19.79 -17.25 -11.49
C THR A 100 18.90 -16.32 -12.33
N PRO A 101 17.71 -16.78 -12.76
CA PRO A 101 16.84 -16.01 -13.62
C PRO A 101 16.43 -14.70 -12.95
N ASP A 102 16.29 -13.65 -13.77
CA ASP A 102 15.78 -12.36 -13.32
C ASP A 102 14.25 -12.36 -13.30
N PHE A 103 13.67 -12.10 -12.14
CA PHE A 103 12.24 -11.98 -11.93
C PHE A 103 11.82 -10.52 -11.70
N SER A 104 12.51 -9.59 -12.34
CA SER A 104 12.13 -8.18 -12.35
C SER A 104 10.98 -7.91 -13.32
N TYR A 105 10.20 -6.88 -13.01
CA TYR A 105 9.14 -6.36 -13.85
C TYR A 105 9.29 -4.86 -14.05
N SER A 106 8.78 -4.36 -15.15
CA SER A 106 8.69 -2.93 -15.44
C SER A 106 7.44 -2.63 -16.25
N PHE A 107 6.72 -1.61 -15.83
CA PHE A 107 5.50 -1.11 -16.48
C PHE A 107 5.62 0.39 -16.67
N ASP A 108 5.32 0.87 -17.89
CA ASP A 108 5.17 2.28 -18.18
C ASP A 108 3.71 2.59 -18.46
N PHE A 109 3.13 3.48 -17.69
CA PHE A 109 1.75 3.92 -17.82
C PHE A 109 1.71 5.37 -18.30
N ASP A 110 0.85 5.66 -19.28
CA ASP A 110 0.44 7.02 -19.62
C ASP A 110 -0.94 7.27 -19.01
N ILE A 111 -1.03 8.28 -18.16
CA ILE A 111 -2.19 8.54 -17.31
C ILE A 111 -2.65 9.97 -17.55
N VAL A 112 -3.95 10.16 -17.78
CA VAL A 112 -4.58 11.48 -17.89
C VAL A 112 -5.70 11.57 -16.87
N LEU A 113 -5.53 12.46 -15.91
CA LEU A 113 -6.46 12.67 -14.80
C LEU A 113 -7.02 14.09 -14.82
N ARG A 114 -8.19 14.25 -14.23
CA ARG A 114 -8.80 15.55 -14.01
C ARG A 114 -9.51 15.55 -12.66
N TYR A 115 -9.38 16.64 -11.90
CA TYR A 115 -10.25 16.84 -10.74
C TYR A 115 -11.68 17.09 -11.17
N THR A 116 -12.63 16.53 -10.42
CA THR A 116 -14.00 17.05 -10.44
C THR A 116 -14.07 18.37 -9.68
N PRO A 117 -15.04 19.25 -9.94
CA PRO A 117 -15.20 20.50 -9.17
C PRO A 117 -15.29 20.25 -7.65
N GLU A 118 -15.99 19.20 -7.24
CA GLU A 118 -16.11 18.74 -5.85
C GLU A 118 -14.76 18.28 -5.30
N GLY A 119 -13.98 17.55 -6.11
CA GLY A 119 -12.65 17.05 -5.74
C GLY A 119 -11.66 18.19 -5.48
N ILE A 120 -11.77 19.31 -6.19
CA ILE A 120 -11.00 20.51 -5.88
C ILE A 120 -11.38 21.07 -4.50
N VAL A 121 -12.67 21.18 -4.19
CA VAL A 121 -13.13 21.65 -2.87
C VAL A 121 -12.63 20.74 -1.76
N SER A 122 -12.76 19.44 -1.92
CA SER A 122 -12.29 18.44 -0.97
C SER A 122 -10.77 18.50 -0.78
N SER A 123 -10.02 18.69 -1.86
CA SER A 123 -8.56 18.86 -1.81
C SER A 123 -8.16 20.16 -1.09
N VAL A 124 -8.85 21.25 -1.35
CA VAL A 124 -8.62 22.51 -0.64
C VAL A 124 -8.95 22.38 0.84
N LYS A 125 -10.05 21.70 1.21
CA LYS A 125 -10.40 21.43 2.62
C LYS A 125 -9.35 20.56 3.32
N LYS A 126 -8.94 19.47 2.69
CA LYS A 126 -8.05 18.48 3.28
C LYS A 126 -6.60 18.94 3.38
N TYR A 127 -6.11 19.64 2.36
CA TYR A 127 -4.70 20.00 2.21
C TYR A 127 -4.43 21.49 2.26
N ASN A 128 -5.49 22.33 2.34
CA ASN A 128 -5.40 23.79 2.27
C ASN A 128 -4.63 24.29 1.05
N ALA A 129 -4.83 23.62 -0.10
CA ALA A 129 -4.16 23.99 -1.34
C ALA A 129 -4.51 25.44 -1.74
N LYS A 130 -3.49 26.22 -2.07
CA LYS A 130 -3.61 27.63 -2.44
C LYS A 130 -3.33 27.87 -3.91
N THR A 131 -2.53 27.02 -4.52
CA THR A 131 -2.06 27.18 -5.88
C THR A 131 -2.40 25.95 -6.74
N GLN A 132 -2.49 26.17 -8.04
CA GLN A 132 -2.67 25.09 -9.03
C GLN A 132 -1.56 24.03 -8.94
N LYS A 133 -0.33 24.48 -8.72
CA LYS A 133 0.85 23.60 -8.61
C LYS A 133 0.71 22.60 -7.45
N GLU A 134 0.18 23.04 -6.32
CA GLU A 134 -0.04 22.14 -5.16
C GLU A 134 -1.08 21.07 -5.46
N LEU A 135 -2.10 21.38 -6.28
CA LEU A 135 -3.07 20.37 -6.74
C LEU A 135 -2.45 19.41 -7.74
N GLU A 136 -1.62 19.88 -8.67
CA GLU A 136 -0.90 19.04 -9.63
C GLU A 136 0.09 18.09 -8.95
N GLU A 137 0.79 18.55 -7.91
CA GLU A 137 1.65 17.69 -7.09
C GLU A 137 0.85 16.57 -6.36
N LYS A 138 -0.41 16.83 -6.03
CA LYS A 138 -1.30 15.80 -5.47
C LYS A 138 -1.78 14.83 -6.54
N LEU A 139 -2.16 15.34 -7.72
CA LEU A 139 -2.50 14.48 -8.85
C LEU A 139 -1.34 13.57 -9.24
N ASP A 140 -0.11 14.09 -9.20
CA ASP A 140 1.10 13.31 -9.48
C ASP A 140 1.28 12.14 -8.53
N LYS A 141 1.01 12.34 -7.23
CA LYS A 141 1.02 11.26 -6.23
C LYS A 141 -0.09 10.24 -6.47
N ILE A 142 -1.31 10.72 -6.71
CA ILE A 142 -2.45 9.84 -7.01
C ILE A 142 -2.21 9.04 -8.29
N ALA A 143 -1.63 9.66 -9.32
CA ALA A 143 -1.23 8.96 -10.53
C ALA A 143 -0.20 7.85 -10.25
N SER A 144 0.74 8.07 -9.31
CA SER A 144 1.70 7.05 -8.90
C SER A 144 1.01 5.89 -8.15
N ASP A 145 0.04 6.20 -7.29
CA ASP A 145 -0.76 5.18 -6.59
C ASP A 145 -1.60 4.36 -7.58
N PHE A 146 -2.21 5.02 -8.58
CA PHE A 146 -2.96 4.34 -9.63
C PHE A 146 -2.08 3.44 -10.49
N ALA A 147 -0.89 3.91 -10.87
CA ALA A 147 0.08 3.11 -11.61
C ALA A 147 0.49 1.87 -10.79
N PHE A 148 0.68 2.01 -9.49
CA PHE A 148 1.01 0.90 -8.61
C PHE A 148 -0.13 -0.13 -8.48
N ILE A 149 -1.37 0.31 -8.30
CA ILE A 149 -2.56 -0.56 -8.26
C ILE A 149 -2.71 -1.32 -9.59
N ALA A 150 -2.56 -0.61 -10.72
CA ALA A 150 -2.64 -1.22 -12.03
C ALA A 150 -1.53 -2.25 -12.26
N ALA A 151 -0.30 -1.96 -11.85
CA ALA A 151 0.82 -2.90 -11.92
C ALA A 151 0.56 -4.16 -11.07
N GLN A 152 0.03 -4.00 -9.87
CA GLN A 152 -0.36 -5.14 -9.02
C GLN A 152 -1.47 -5.99 -9.65
N ALA A 153 -2.45 -5.37 -10.29
CA ALA A 153 -3.51 -6.09 -11.01
C ALA A 153 -2.95 -6.93 -12.16
N VAL A 154 -2.01 -6.37 -12.94
CA VAL A 154 -1.33 -7.08 -14.03
C VAL A 154 -0.51 -8.27 -13.47
N ILE A 155 0.27 -8.06 -12.41
CA ILE A 155 1.06 -9.12 -11.79
C ILE A 155 0.15 -10.23 -11.23
N SER A 156 -0.94 -9.88 -10.57
CA SER A 156 -1.91 -10.84 -10.03
C SER A 156 -2.58 -11.64 -11.14
N GLY A 157 -2.96 -11.01 -12.24
CA GLY A 157 -3.48 -11.68 -13.43
C GLY A 157 -2.46 -12.68 -14.00
N ALA A 158 -1.21 -12.26 -14.14
CA ALA A 158 -0.13 -13.10 -14.63
C ALA A 158 0.22 -14.28 -13.70
N GLN A 159 -0.02 -14.16 -12.40
CA GLN A 159 0.16 -15.27 -11.45
C GLN A 159 -0.98 -16.28 -11.48
N THR A 160 -2.18 -15.82 -11.81
CA THR A 160 -3.38 -16.66 -11.82
C THR A 160 -3.54 -17.41 -13.13
N ASP A 161 -3.22 -16.76 -14.25
CA ASP A 161 -3.35 -17.33 -15.59
C ASP A 161 -1.97 -17.68 -16.15
N SER A 162 -1.76 -18.98 -16.42
CA SER A 162 -0.50 -19.49 -16.99
C SER A 162 -0.24 -19.00 -18.42
N ASP A 163 -1.27 -18.59 -19.15
CA ASP A 163 -1.20 -18.11 -20.54
C ASP A 163 -1.27 -16.59 -20.64
N PHE A 164 -1.21 -15.91 -19.49
CA PHE A 164 -1.20 -14.46 -19.45
C PHE A 164 -0.01 -13.89 -20.23
N SER A 165 -0.30 -13.02 -21.16
CA SER A 165 0.70 -12.43 -22.06
C SER A 165 0.75 -10.90 -21.93
N THR A 166 1.75 -10.29 -22.55
CA THR A 166 1.83 -8.83 -22.67
C THR A 166 0.62 -8.24 -23.39
N LEU A 167 -0.01 -9.00 -24.30
CA LEU A 167 -1.25 -8.62 -24.97
C LEU A 167 -2.41 -8.60 -23.96
N SER A 168 -2.55 -9.62 -23.14
CA SER A 168 -3.58 -9.69 -22.08
C SER A 168 -3.46 -8.51 -21.11
N ALA A 169 -2.24 -8.15 -20.72
CA ALA A 169 -2.00 -6.98 -19.87
C ALA A 169 -2.46 -5.66 -20.52
N ARG A 170 -2.28 -5.51 -21.82
CA ARG A 170 -2.67 -4.29 -22.56
C ARG A 170 -4.18 -4.15 -22.76
N VAL A 171 -4.92 -5.25 -22.74
CA VAL A 171 -6.37 -5.29 -22.92
C VAL A 171 -7.13 -5.20 -21.59
N MET A 172 -6.43 -5.20 -20.46
CA MET A 172 -7.08 -5.04 -19.14
C MET A 172 -7.83 -3.71 -19.05
N ASP A 173 -9.03 -3.79 -18.52
CA ASP A 173 -9.82 -2.60 -18.20
C ASP A 173 -9.37 -1.96 -16.89
N PHE A 174 -8.37 -1.09 -16.99
CA PHE A 174 -7.87 -0.36 -15.82
C PHE A 174 -8.89 0.64 -15.27
N GLY A 175 -9.84 1.10 -16.09
CA GLY A 175 -10.90 2.00 -15.66
C GLY A 175 -11.76 1.37 -14.56
N SER A 176 -12.19 0.13 -14.75
CA SER A 176 -12.97 -0.60 -13.74
C SER A 176 -12.16 -0.92 -12.48
N ILE A 177 -10.87 -1.25 -12.62
CA ILE A 177 -9.98 -1.57 -11.51
C ILE A 177 -9.73 -0.34 -10.61
N LEU A 178 -9.64 0.83 -11.23
CA LEU A 178 -9.33 2.09 -10.55
C LEU A 178 -10.57 2.90 -10.15
N ALA A 179 -11.79 2.48 -10.55
CA ALA A 179 -13.02 3.23 -10.35
C ALA A 179 -13.28 3.63 -8.89
N ASP A 180 -13.11 2.69 -7.96
CA ASP A 180 -13.30 2.94 -6.52
C ASP A 180 -12.28 3.94 -5.98
N SER A 181 -11.03 3.82 -6.41
CA SER A 181 -9.94 4.72 -6.00
C SER A 181 -10.11 6.12 -6.59
N ALA A 182 -10.57 6.21 -7.84
CA ALA A 182 -10.87 7.48 -8.51
C ALA A 182 -12.05 8.20 -7.83
N SER A 183 -13.12 7.47 -7.55
CA SER A 183 -14.31 7.99 -6.84
C SER A 183 -13.97 8.47 -5.42
N SER A 184 -13.15 7.73 -4.69
CA SER A 184 -12.72 8.10 -3.33
C SER A 184 -11.86 9.37 -3.29
N ASN A 185 -11.18 9.70 -4.38
CA ASN A 185 -10.38 10.92 -4.52
C ASN A 185 -11.11 12.03 -5.28
N GLU A 186 -12.35 11.77 -5.71
CA GLU A 186 -13.16 12.71 -6.51
C GLU A 186 -12.42 13.20 -7.78
N ILE A 187 -11.79 12.22 -8.47
CA ILE A 187 -10.98 12.42 -9.67
C ILE A 187 -11.61 11.62 -10.82
N GLU A 188 -11.58 12.21 -11.99
CA GLU A 188 -11.98 11.56 -13.23
C GLU A 188 -10.75 11.05 -13.98
N ILE A 189 -10.75 9.78 -14.35
CA ILE A 189 -9.74 9.18 -15.21
C ILE A 189 -10.19 9.36 -16.65
N LEU A 190 -9.51 10.23 -17.40
CA LEU A 190 -9.83 10.50 -18.80
C LEU A 190 -9.17 9.48 -19.73
N ASP A 191 -7.95 9.10 -19.43
CA ASP A 191 -7.21 8.08 -20.19
C ASP A 191 -6.23 7.35 -19.26
N PHE A 192 -6.11 6.04 -19.45
CA PHE A 192 -5.17 5.21 -18.71
C PHE A 192 -4.68 4.08 -19.62
N LYS A 193 -3.43 4.15 -20.03
CA LYS A 193 -2.83 3.23 -20.99
C LYS A 193 -1.55 2.62 -20.48
N LEU A 194 -1.41 1.32 -20.67
CA LEU A 194 -0.15 0.60 -20.49
C LEU A 194 0.68 0.73 -21.78
N LYS A 195 1.71 1.58 -21.76
CA LYS A 195 2.58 1.89 -22.89
C LYS A 195 3.58 0.77 -23.13
N SER A 196 4.31 0.38 -22.11
CA SER A 196 5.24 -0.74 -22.17
C SER A 196 5.06 -1.68 -21.00
N VAL A 197 5.35 -2.95 -21.22
CA VAL A 197 5.29 -3.98 -20.20
C VAL A 197 6.44 -4.95 -20.38
N SER A 198 7.19 -5.16 -19.31
CA SER A 198 8.19 -6.22 -19.18
C SER A 198 7.79 -7.07 -17.97
N LEU A 199 7.45 -8.32 -18.25
CA LEU A 199 7.12 -9.33 -17.24
C LEU A 199 8.13 -10.45 -17.27
N PRO A 200 8.55 -10.98 -16.13
CA PRO A 200 9.36 -12.18 -16.07
C PRO A 200 8.51 -13.41 -16.48
N ASP A 201 9.20 -14.53 -16.78
CA ASP A 201 8.51 -15.80 -17.01
C ASP A 201 7.84 -16.30 -15.73
N MET A 202 6.51 -16.16 -15.69
CA MET A 202 5.70 -16.52 -14.52
C MET A 202 5.65 -18.06 -14.30
N LYS A 203 5.78 -18.85 -15.37
CA LYS A 203 5.87 -20.33 -15.24
C LYS A 203 7.17 -20.71 -14.57
N LEU A 204 8.28 -20.10 -14.96
CA LEU A 204 9.58 -20.30 -14.35
C LEU A 204 9.59 -19.82 -12.89
N TYR A 205 8.97 -18.68 -12.60
CA TYR A 205 8.82 -18.20 -11.21
C TYR A 205 8.01 -19.16 -10.34
N ALA A 206 6.89 -19.67 -10.83
CA ALA A 206 6.08 -20.66 -10.11
C ALA A 206 6.86 -21.96 -9.86
N PHE A 207 7.63 -22.41 -10.85
CA PHE A 207 8.53 -23.57 -10.71
C PHE A 207 9.60 -23.32 -9.64
N ALA A 208 10.27 -22.17 -9.69
CA ALA A 208 11.30 -21.79 -8.71
C ALA A 208 10.74 -21.72 -7.28
N LYS A 209 9.56 -21.16 -7.11
CA LYS A 209 8.83 -21.09 -5.83
C LYS A 209 8.54 -22.48 -5.28
N LYS A 210 8.09 -23.41 -6.14
CA LYS A 210 7.84 -24.82 -5.75
C LYS A 210 9.13 -25.53 -5.38
N ALA A 211 10.18 -25.43 -6.20
CA ALA A 211 11.47 -26.03 -5.93
C ALA A 211 12.07 -25.55 -4.59
N PHE A 212 11.93 -24.24 -4.28
CA PHE A 212 12.36 -23.69 -2.99
C PHE A 212 11.54 -24.26 -1.82
N ALA A 213 10.23 -24.41 -1.97
CA ALA A 213 9.37 -24.97 -0.94
C ALA A 213 9.73 -26.44 -0.67
N ASP A 214 9.96 -27.23 -1.72
CA ASP A 214 10.35 -28.64 -1.60
C ASP A 214 11.73 -28.76 -0.92
N TYR A 215 12.70 -27.95 -1.32
CA TYR A 215 14.03 -27.90 -0.69
C TYR A 215 13.93 -27.51 0.80
N SER A 216 13.19 -26.45 1.12
CA SER A 216 13.00 -26.00 2.50
C SER A 216 12.34 -27.08 3.37
N SER A 217 11.36 -27.81 2.82
CA SER A 217 10.72 -28.94 3.50
C SER A 217 11.71 -30.06 3.80
N GLN A 218 12.54 -30.42 2.84
CA GLN A 218 13.56 -31.45 3.02
C GLN A 218 14.60 -31.05 4.09
N VAL A 219 15.08 -29.81 4.06
CA VAL A 219 16.02 -29.29 5.07
C VAL A 219 15.40 -29.33 6.46
N ASN A 220 14.15 -28.88 6.60
CA ASN A 220 13.44 -28.89 7.89
C ASN A 220 13.22 -30.31 8.41
N GLN A 221 12.91 -31.27 7.54
CA GLN A 221 12.79 -32.70 7.90
C GLN A 221 14.13 -33.27 8.35
N ALA A 222 15.21 -32.96 7.64
CA ALA A 222 16.55 -33.41 8.02
C ALA A 222 16.99 -32.84 9.38
N LEU A 223 16.75 -31.55 9.61
CA LEU A 223 17.03 -30.90 10.90
C LEU A 223 16.20 -31.51 12.04
N ALA A 224 14.92 -31.78 11.81
CA ALA A 224 14.05 -32.40 12.80
C ALA A 224 14.50 -33.83 13.12
N ALA A 225 14.90 -34.59 12.11
CA ALA A 225 15.43 -35.94 12.30
C ALA A 225 16.75 -35.93 13.09
N GLN A 226 17.64 -34.97 12.80
CA GLN A 226 18.88 -34.81 13.56
C GLN A 226 18.63 -34.43 15.02
N ALA A 227 17.76 -33.44 15.25
CA ALA A 227 17.37 -33.04 16.59
C ALA A 227 16.73 -34.15 17.40
N ALA A 228 15.94 -35.04 16.76
CA ALA A 228 15.35 -36.19 17.41
C ALA A 228 16.43 -37.26 17.79
N LYS A 229 17.45 -37.44 16.96
CA LYS A 229 18.60 -38.34 17.28
C LYS A 229 19.41 -37.79 18.46
N ASP A 230 19.74 -36.49 18.41
CA ASP A 230 20.50 -35.82 19.48
C ASP A 230 19.75 -35.89 20.82
N ALA A 231 18.45 -35.68 20.79
CA ALA A 231 17.60 -35.80 21.97
C ALA A 231 17.55 -37.24 22.53
N ALA A 232 17.49 -38.23 21.64
CA ALA A 232 17.53 -39.64 22.03
C ALA A 232 18.89 -40.06 22.65
N GLU A 233 20.00 -39.57 22.11
CA GLU A 233 21.35 -39.77 22.68
C GLU A 233 21.48 -39.15 24.06
N ILE A 234 21.08 -37.88 24.21
CA ILE A 234 21.09 -37.20 25.52
C ILE A 234 20.18 -37.91 26.54
N ALA A 235 19.00 -38.38 26.13
CA ALA A 235 18.12 -39.15 27.02
C ALA A 235 18.76 -40.49 27.44
N ASN A 236 19.50 -41.16 26.53
CA ASN A 236 20.18 -42.39 26.83
C ASN A 236 21.37 -42.19 27.77
N ASP A 237 22.16 -41.15 27.55
CA ASP A 237 23.27 -40.76 28.41
C ASP A 237 22.76 -40.38 29.83
N ASN A 238 21.69 -39.64 29.95
CA ASN A 238 21.05 -39.31 31.22
C ASN A 238 20.58 -40.57 31.99
N ARG A 239 20.00 -41.55 31.26
CA ARG A 239 19.63 -42.84 31.84
C ARG A 239 20.86 -43.62 32.33
N ASN A 240 21.94 -43.59 31.58
CA ASN A 240 23.20 -44.27 31.96
C ASN A 240 23.80 -43.58 33.22
N ILE A 241 23.81 -42.22 33.26
CA ILE A 241 24.28 -41.48 34.42
C ILE A 241 23.42 -41.83 35.67
N GLN A 242 22.09 -41.83 35.54
CA GLN A 242 21.18 -42.19 36.63
C GLN A 242 21.42 -43.65 37.10
N ARG A 243 21.71 -44.58 36.18
CA ARG A 243 22.06 -45.98 36.59
C ARG A 243 23.37 -46.01 37.33
N LEU A 244 24.38 -45.25 36.90
CA LEU A 244 25.67 -45.18 37.60
C LEU A 244 25.55 -44.52 38.98
N GLU A 245 24.75 -43.48 39.11
CA GLU A 245 24.44 -42.82 40.41
C GLU A 245 23.75 -43.79 41.36
N LYS A 246 22.70 -44.49 40.91
CA LYS A 246 22.02 -45.52 41.72
C LYS A 246 22.93 -46.65 42.09
N MET A 247 23.81 -47.10 41.18
CA MET A 247 24.81 -48.10 41.48
C MET A 247 25.80 -47.58 42.53
N GLY A 248 26.28 -46.34 42.43
CA GLY A 248 27.13 -45.69 43.41
C GLY A 248 26.48 -45.60 44.80
N GLU A 249 25.19 -45.24 44.85
CA GLU A 249 24.41 -45.24 46.11
C GLU A 249 24.27 -46.63 46.72
N LEU A 250 24.02 -47.69 45.91
CA LEU A 250 23.95 -49.08 46.36
C LEU A 250 25.29 -49.55 46.89
N LEU A 251 26.40 -49.26 46.22
CA LEU A 251 27.74 -49.60 46.67
C LEU A 251 28.12 -48.86 47.98
N LYS A 252 27.65 -47.62 48.15
CA LYS A 252 27.84 -46.87 49.40
C LYS A 252 27.01 -47.44 50.55
N LYS A 253 25.81 -47.94 50.27
CA LYS A 253 24.89 -48.52 51.30
C LYS A 253 25.29 -49.94 51.70
N TYR A 254 25.91 -50.71 50.74
CA TYR A 254 26.30 -52.11 50.93
C TYR A 254 27.75 -52.29 50.49
N PRO A 255 28.76 -51.96 51.33
CA PRO A 255 30.18 -52.03 51.00
C PRO A 255 30.65 -53.43 50.66
N GLU A 256 29.96 -54.48 51.12
CA GLU A 256 30.22 -55.89 50.80
C GLU A 256 30.09 -56.18 49.27
N LEU A 257 29.25 -55.44 48.57
CA LEU A 257 29.10 -55.55 47.10
C LEU A 257 30.35 -55.10 46.32
N VAL A 258 31.17 -54.23 46.91
CA VAL A 258 32.44 -53.78 46.33
C VAL A 258 33.46 -54.92 46.26
N GLU A 259 33.51 -55.80 47.26
CA GLU A 259 34.38 -56.96 47.26
C GLU A 259 33.95 -58.02 46.23
N ILE A 260 32.65 -58.22 46.06
CA ILE A 260 32.08 -59.11 45.03
C ILE A 260 32.42 -58.65 43.62
N ILE A 261 32.38 -57.33 43.35
CA ILE A 261 32.76 -56.77 42.05
C ILE A 261 34.26 -56.83 41.83
N LYS A 262 35.08 -56.67 42.86
CA LYS A 262 36.55 -56.81 42.75
C LYS A 262 37.00 -58.23 42.49
N THR A 263 36.22 -59.24 42.89
CA THR A 263 36.52 -60.65 42.69
C THR A 263 36.10 -61.19 41.31
N GLY A 264 35.68 -60.32 40.40
CA GLY A 264 35.55 -60.69 38.98
C GLY A 264 34.30 -61.47 38.57
N THR A 265 33.27 -61.43 39.39
CA THR A 265 31.96 -61.96 39.01
C THR A 265 31.30 -61.00 37.97
N SER A 266 31.06 -61.52 36.79
CA SER A 266 30.64 -60.78 35.61
C SER A 266 29.37 -59.95 35.88
N LEU A 267 29.29 -58.71 35.31
CA LEU A 267 28.14 -57.78 35.35
C LEU A 267 26.80 -58.46 34.95
N GLU A 268 26.83 -59.57 34.21
CA GLU A 268 25.68 -60.37 33.80
C GLU A 268 24.94 -61.03 34.98
N THR A 269 25.68 -61.44 36.04
CA THR A 269 25.07 -62.00 37.23
C THR A 269 24.34 -60.94 38.09
N LEU A 270 24.76 -59.67 38.05
CA LEU A 270 24.07 -58.59 38.73
C LEU A 270 22.80 -58.17 37.97
N GLN A 271 22.77 -58.30 36.66
CA GLN A 271 21.56 -58.03 35.85
C GLN A 271 20.49 -59.12 36.04
N SER A 272 20.89 -60.39 36.25
CA SER A 272 19.95 -61.49 36.54
C SER A 272 19.30 -61.37 37.91
N LEU A 273 19.95 -60.75 38.90
CA LEU A 273 19.38 -60.53 40.23
C LEU A 273 18.36 -59.36 40.25
N GLN A 274 18.45 -58.40 39.30
CA GLN A 274 17.47 -57.33 39.14
C GLN A 274 16.17 -57.77 38.43
N ALA A 275 16.19 -58.89 37.72
CA ALA A 275 15.04 -59.47 37.06
C ALA A 275 14.16 -60.34 37.98
N LEU A 276 14.56 -60.52 39.24
CA LEU A 276 13.87 -61.30 40.27
C LEU A 276 13.18 -60.50 41.35
N GLN A 277 13.12 -59.16 41.21
CA GLN A 277 12.30 -58.24 41.99
C GLN A 277 11.24 -57.57 41.08
#